data_9824ff4173ec53daab532fc42c15860f
#
_entry.id   9824ff4173ec53daab532fc42c15860f
#
_cell.length_a   1.000
_cell.length_b   1.000
_cell.length_c   1.000
_cell.angle_alpha   90.00
_cell.angle_beta   90.00
_cell.angle_gamma   90.00
#
_symmetry.space_group_name_H-M   'P 1'
#
loop_
_entity.id
_entity.type
_entity.pdbx_description
1 polymer ?
#
loop_
_entity_poly.entity_id
_entity_poly.type
_entity_poly.pdbx_seq_one_letter_code
_entity_poly.pdbx_strand_id
1 'polypeptide(L)'
;MPFNIDINGHLLHYATVQPLYILKNKVPTYVFLSHPATASELVFSAGQLKKVMMDGRPVKNTGDKYLLKCGQEKEHLIVLSAVNGRQTKILLLTQEQARRSWKIQKGNEDLLCITSSQVIPSSEEITVRNVDRNQFEMQIYPADSRWKVREGISVKKRKQGEFQVIRFEVPAVPLQVSCRKEQNPDSYVPQQPVYPEDNRLKETPESCPGPQYFVNFKPVPSSLYYAVSVPQLPVSVKNAYLMIDYTGDTGALYNKGALIADDYYWGGPMMFDTGRMKRQGSQEYLLQIIPFAPEVNIYLDPSVRKKLELSSQGVRSIRIAPVYDVKFDRPAG
;
A
#
# COMPACT_ATOMS: atom_id res chain seq x y z
N MET A 1 0.05 -20.35 17.68
CA MET A 1 0.97 -19.83 18.72
C MET A 1 2.29 -20.55 18.57
N PRO A 2 3.42 -19.84 18.52
CA PRO A 2 4.74 -20.48 18.51
C PRO A 2 5.04 -21.08 19.88
N PHE A 3 5.46 -22.35 19.89
CA PHE A 3 5.86 -23.06 21.10
C PHE A 3 7.30 -23.55 20.96
N ASN A 4 8.10 -23.32 21.99
CA ASN A 4 9.48 -23.78 22.09
C ASN A 4 10.37 -23.37 20.89
N ILE A 5 10.43 -22.07 20.62
CA ILE A 5 11.25 -21.53 19.54
C ILE A 5 12.55 -20.98 20.11
N ASP A 6 13.67 -21.32 19.48
CA ASP A 6 14.96 -20.68 19.75
C ASP A 6 15.01 -19.29 19.12
N ILE A 7 15.18 -18.27 19.94
CA ILE A 7 15.41 -16.88 19.50
C ILE A 7 16.85 -16.50 19.84
N ASN A 8 17.77 -16.78 18.93
CA ASN A 8 19.20 -16.49 19.07
C ASN A 8 19.83 -17.09 20.34
N GLY A 9 19.49 -18.34 20.65
CA GLY A 9 19.94 -19.05 21.84
C GLY A 9 19.11 -18.79 23.09
N HIS A 10 17.94 -18.19 22.98
CA HIS A 10 16.97 -18.00 24.05
C HIS A 10 15.71 -18.79 23.77
N LEU A 11 15.33 -19.69 24.65
CA LEU A 11 14.13 -20.50 24.49
C LEU A 11 12.88 -19.66 24.80
N LEU A 12 12.10 -19.37 23.76
CA LEU A 12 10.75 -18.82 23.87
C LEU A 12 9.76 -19.98 23.99
N HIS A 13 9.17 -20.16 25.16
CA HIS A 13 8.21 -21.24 25.40
C HIS A 13 6.89 -21.03 24.66
N TYR A 14 6.35 -19.83 24.72
CA TYR A 14 5.22 -19.41 23.89
C TYR A 14 5.15 -17.90 23.74
N ALA A 15 4.41 -17.47 22.71
CA ALA A 15 4.08 -16.08 22.50
C ALA A 15 2.66 -15.99 21.91
N THR A 16 1.92 -14.95 22.32
CA THR A 16 0.63 -14.59 21.73
C THR A 16 0.76 -13.55 20.62
N VAL A 17 2.00 -13.21 20.26
CA VAL A 17 2.37 -12.23 19.22
C VAL A 17 2.85 -12.95 17.97
N GLN A 18 2.73 -12.27 16.80
CA GLN A 18 3.12 -12.83 15.51
C GLN A 18 4.51 -12.33 15.08
N PRO A 19 5.41 -13.20 14.62
CA PRO A 19 6.70 -12.77 14.08
C PRO A 19 6.49 -12.06 12.73
N LEU A 20 7.25 -10.94 12.53
CA LEU A 20 7.24 -10.18 11.27
C LEU A 20 8.60 -10.23 10.59
N TYR A 21 9.66 -9.80 11.28
CA TYR A 21 10.98 -9.62 10.71
C TYR A 21 12.07 -10.06 11.69
N ILE A 22 13.22 -10.41 11.14
CA ILE A 22 14.49 -10.48 11.86
C ILE A 22 15.41 -9.44 11.22
N LEU A 23 15.87 -8.47 12.02
CA LEU A 23 16.87 -7.49 11.62
C LEU A 23 18.23 -8.02 12.03
N LYS A 24 19.06 -8.35 11.02
CA LYS A 24 20.38 -8.97 11.20
C LYS A 24 21.45 -7.88 11.44
N ASN A 25 21.46 -7.30 12.62
CA ASN A 25 22.43 -6.30 13.05
C ASN A 25 23.42 -6.92 14.04
N LYS A 26 24.43 -6.15 14.47
CA LYS A 26 25.41 -6.59 15.50
C LYS A 26 24.69 -7.19 16.74
N VAL A 27 23.58 -6.57 17.14
CA VAL A 27 22.62 -7.15 18.10
C VAL A 27 21.34 -7.44 17.29
N PRO A 28 21.01 -8.73 17.06
CA PRO A 28 19.84 -9.07 16.27
C PRO A 28 18.56 -8.59 16.96
N THR A 29 17.63 -8.09 16.15
CA THR A 29 16.33 -7.63 16.63
C THR A 29 15.22 -8.44 15.96
N TYR A 30 14.43 -9.13 16.76
CA TYR A 30 13.25 -9.86 16.33
C TYR A 30 12.04 -8.93 16.45
N VAL A 31 11.36 -8.71 15.36
CA VAL A 31 10.19 -7.81 15.28
C VAL A 31 8.92 -8.64 15.28
N PHE A 32 8.05 -8.34 16.22
CA PHE A 32 6.76 -9.01 16.37
C PHE A 32 5.61 -8.00 16.26
N LEU A 33 4.45 -8.51 15.91
CA LEU A 33 3.17 -7.81 15.87
C LEU A 33 2.32 -8.14 17.09
N SER A 34 1.82 -7.13 17.76
CA SER A 34 0.78 -7.19 18.79
C SER A 34 -0.61 -7.22 18.16
N HIS A 35 -1.44 -8.19 18.52
CA HIS A 35 -2.82 -8.25 18.02
C HIS A 35 -3.77 -7.52 18.97
N PRO A 36 -4.66 -6.60 18.50
CA PRO A 36 -5.45 -5.73 19.37
C PRO A 36 -6.50 -6.48 20.23
N ALA A 37 -6.91 -7.67 19.82
CA ALA A 37 -7.91 -8.47 20.55
C ALA A 37 -7.28 -9.49 21.51
N THR A 38 -5.95 -9.57 21.62
CA THR A 38 -5.26 -10.62 22.41
C THR A 38 -4.17 -9.99 23.23
N ALA A 39 -4.15 -10.25 24.55
CA ALA A 39 -3.03 -9.80 25.40
C ALA A 39 -1.70 -10.27 24.83
N SER A 40 -0.74 -9.36 24.71
CA SER A 40 0.58 -9.66 24.17
C SER A 40 1.47 -10.23 25.29
N GLU A 41 1.74 -11.52 25.20
CA GLU A 41 2.55 -12.25 26.16
C GLU A 41 3.72 -12.96 25.47
N LEU A 42 4.88 -12.91 26.10
CA LEU A 42 6.06 -13.71 25.74
C LEU A 42 6.61 -14.37 26.97
N VAL A 43 6.90 -15.66 26.90
CA VAL A 43 7.45 -16.43 28.02
C VAL A 43 8.78 -17.06 27.64
N PHE A 44 9.84 -16.66 28.34
CA PHE A 44 11.20 -17.15 28.13
C PHE A 44 11.68 -18.00 29.30
N SER A 45 12.53 -18.99 28.99
CA SER A 45 13.29 -19.73 30.03
C SER A 45 14.27 -18.81 30.76
N ALA A 46 14.31 -18.85 32.07
CA ALA A 46 15.20 -18.01 32.83
C ALA A 46 16.66 -18.56 32.90
N GLY A 47 16.85 -19.87 32.74
CA GLY A 47 18.15 -20.52 32.99
C GLY A 47 19.30 -20.02 32.13
N GLN A 48 19.03 -19.46 30.95
CA GLN A 48 20.05 -18.92 30.05
C GLN A 48 20.14 -17.39 30.07
N LEU A 49 19.24 -16.72 30.80
CA LEU A 49 19.13 -15.27 30.84
C LEU A 49 19.70 -14.70 32.12
N LYS A 50 20.68 -13.81 31.99
CA LYS A 50 21.23 -13.01 33.09
C LYS A 50 20.33 -11.84 33.46
N LYS A 51 19.70 -11.23 32.44
CA LYS A 51 18.88 -10.02 32.61
C LYS A 51 17.87 -9.88 31.49
N VAL A 52 16.68 -9.46 31.86
CA VAL A 52 15.62 -9.04 30.90
C VAL A 52 15.20 -7.62 31.21
N MET A 53 15.18 -6.77 30.20
CA MET A 53 14.71 -5.39 30.29
C MET A 53 13.51 -5.20 29.36
N MET A 54 12.50 -4.48 29.80
CA MET A 54 11.37 -4.05 28.96
C MET A 54 11.20 -2.54 29.09
N ASP A 55 11.26 -1.82 28.00
CA ASP A 55 11.21 -0.35 27.94
C ASP A 55 12.18 0.32 28.94
N GLY A 56 13.40 -0.20 29.00
CA GLY A 56 14.45 0.29 29.90
C GLY A 56 14.29 -0.12 31.37
N ARG A 57 13.26 -0.88 31.76
CA ARG A 57 13.00 -1.32 33.12
C ARG A 57 13.34 -2.82 33.28
N PRO A 58 13.96 -3.23 34.41
CA PRO A 58 14.24 -4.64 34.65
C PRO A 58 12.93 -5.41 34.89
N VAL A 59 12.86 -6.59 34.32
CA VAL A 59 11.76 -7.55 34.53
C VAL A 59 12.27 -8.62 35.52
N LYS A 60 11.49 -8.93 36.53
CA LYS A 60 11.76 -10.01 37.46
C LYS A 60 11.32 -11.35 36.88
N ASN A 61 12.10 -12.40 37.07
CA ASN A 61 11.69 -13.75 36.75
C ASN A 61 10.70 -14.28 37.80
N THR A 62 9.87 -15.22 37.36
CA THR A 62 8.93 -15.95 38.22
C THR A 62 9.34 -17.41 38.17
N GLY A 63 10.17 -17.82 39.15
CA GLY A 63 10.76 -19.16 39.19
C GLY A 63 11.74 -19.36 38.02
N ASP A 64 11.47 -20.33 37.16
CA ASP A 64 12.29 -20.71 36.01
C ASP A 64 11.99 -19.94 34.70
N LYS A 65 11.10 -18.92 34.75
CA LYS A 65 10.60 -18.23 33.57
C LYS A 65 10.56 -16.71 33.74
N TYR A 66 10.66 -16.00 32.58
CA TYR A 66 10.28 -14.62 32.47
C TYR A 66 8.95 -14.55 31.74
N LEU A 67 7.92 -14.00 32.37
CA LEU A 67 6.64 -13.69 31.77
C LEU A 67 6.60 -12.18 31.45
N LEU A 68 6.54 -11.84 30.19
CA LEU A 68 6.46 -10.47 29.69
C LEU A 68 5.03 -10.20 29.21
N LYS A 69 4.35 -9.27 29.87
CA LYS A 69 3.03 -8.81 29.47
C LYS A 69 3.15 -7.39 28.91
N CYS A 70 2.82 -7.23 27.64
CA CYS A 70 2.96 -5.98 26.91
C CYS A 70 1.59 -5.37 26.63
N GLY A 71 1.47 -4.06 26.79
CA GLY A 71 0.31 -3.32 26.35
C GLY A 71 0.22 -3.31 24.82
N GLN A 72 -0.96 -3.00 24.29
CA GLN A 72 -1.21 -3.01 22.83
C GLN A 72 -1.22 -1.62 22.22
N GLU A 73 -1.20 -0.59 23.07
CA GLU A 73 -1.39 0.81 22.65
C GLU A 73 -0.12 1.47 22.12
N LYS A 74 1.05 0.89 22.41
CA LYS A 74 2.36 1.41 21.99
C LYS A 74 3.32 0.27 21.68
N GLU A 75 4.41 0.64 21.02
CA GLU A 75 5.54 -0.28 20.83
C GLU A 75 6.26 -0.58 22.15
N HIS A 76 6.87 -1.75 22.23
CA HIS A 76 7.73 -2.16 23.35
C HIS A 76 9.07 -2.67 22.84
N LEU A 77 10.16 -2.26 23.51
CA LEU A 77 11.48 -2.84 23.32
C LEU A 77 11.86 -3.73 24.50
N ILE A 78 12.14 -4.98 24.21
CA ILE A 78 12.63 -5.96 25.15
C ILE A 78 14.09 -6.28 24.80
N VAL A 79 14.96 -6.25 25.80
CA VAL A 79 16.37 -6.62 25.66
C VAL A 79 16.65 -7.83 26.54
N LEU A 80 17.03 -8.93 25.89
CA LEU A 80 17.46 -10.16 26.52
C LEU A 80 18.99 -10.16 26.58
N SER A 81 19.56 -10.37 27.77
CA SER A 81 20.99 -10.52 27.97
C SER A 81 21.26 -11.91 28.51
N ALA A 82 21.99 -12.72 27.77
CA ALA A 82 22.37 -14.06 28.16
C ALA A 82 23.51 -14.07 29.20
N VAL A 83 23.66 -15.19 29.89
CA VAL A 83 24.76 -15.42 30.82
C VAL A 83 26.13 -15.35 30.11
N ASN A 84 26.22 -15.80 28.88
CA ASN A 84 27.42 -15.74 28.02
C ASN A 84 27.70 -14.35 27.41
N GLY A 85 26.97 -13.31 27.80
CA GLY A 85 27.12 -11.94 27.30
C GLY A 85 26.40 -11.63 25.97
N ARG A 86 25.82 -12.63 25.30
CA ARG A 86 25.05 -12.40 24.09
C ARG A 86 23.81 -11.55 24.36
N GLN A 87 23.52 -10.63 23.47
CA GLN A 87 22.30 -9.81 23.54
C GLN A 87 21.38 -10.06 22.37
N THR A 88 20.08 -9.99 22.63
CA THR A 88 19.01 -10.06 21.62
C THR A 88 17.98 -9.00 21.95
N LYS A 89 17.49 -8.32 20.93
CA LYS A 89 16.40 -7.36 21.05
C LYS A 89 15.13 -7.95 20.49
N ILE A 90 14.01 -7.62 21.11
CA ILE A 90 12.67 -7.91 20.60
C ILE A 90 11.94 -6.58 20.55
N LEU A 91 11.46 -6.25 19.36
CA LEU A 91 10.65 -5.07 19.11
C LEU A 91 9.22 -5.52 18.85
N LEU A 92 8.32 -5.16 19.74
CA LEU A 92 6.90 -5.45 19.59
C LEU A 92 6.20 -4.21 19.05
N LEU A 93 5.63 -4.32 17.85
CA LEU A 93 4.90 -3.25 17.18
C LEU A 93 3.40 -3.36 17.46
N THR A 94 2.71 -2.23 17.46
CA THR A 94 1.25 -2.22 17.35
C THR A 94 0.81 -2.73 15.98
N GLN A 95 -0.44 -3.14 15.84
CA GLN A 95 -0.98 -3.57 14.55
C GLN A 95 -0.91 -2.45 13.49
N GLU A 96 -1.14 -1.21 13.87
CA GLU A 96 -1.05 -0.06 12.97
C GLU A 96 0.39 0.16 12.47
N GLN A 97 1.36 0.11 13.38
CA GLN A 97 2.78 0.22 13.00
C GLN A 97 3.21 -0.93 12.10
N ALA A 98 2.81 -2.16 12.42
CA ALA A 98 3.17 -3.35 11.66
C ALA A 98 2.65 -3.30 10.21
N ARG A 99 1.42 -2.83 9.99
CA ARG A 99 0.83 -2.67 8.65
C ARG A 99 1.58 -1.66 7.77
N ARG A 100 2.31 -0.74 8.38
CA ARG A 100 3.08 0.33 7.72
C ARG A 100 4.58 0.09 7.79
N SER A 101 5.01 -1.07 8.25
CA SER A 101 6.42 -1.39 8.46
C SER A 101 7.06 -2.01 7.23
N TRP A 102 8.30 -1.61 6.98
CA TRP A 102 9.13 -2.06 5.88
C TRP A 102 10.49 -2.46 6.43
N LYS A 103 10.91 -3.69 6.15
CA LYS A 103 12.30 -4.09 6.39
C LYS A 103 13.14 -3.64 5.19
N ILE A 104 14.21 -2.91 5.47
CA ILE A 104 15.13 -2.37 4.46
C ILE A 104 16.53 -2.84 4.82
N GLN A 105 17.25 -3.37 3.84
CA GLN A 105 18.67 -3.67 3.98
C GLN A 105 19.49 -2.53 3.34
N LYS A 106 20.42 -1.98 4.10
CA LYS A 106 21.38 -0.98 3.60
C LYS A 106 22.80 -1.36 4.00
N GLY A 107 23.58 -1.80 3.01
CA GLY A 107 24.88 -2.43 3.28
C GLY A 107 24.69 -3.69 4.11
N ASN A 108 25.41 -3.77 5.22
CA ASN A 108 25.35 -4.89 6.15
C ASN A 108 24.36 -4.69 7.31
N GLU A 109 23.57 -3.63 7.28
CA GLU A 109 22.60 -3.32 8.33
C GLU A 109 21.18 -3.48 7.86
N ASP A 110 20.35 -4.11 8.66
CA ASP A 110 18.91 -4.15 8.49
C ASP A 110 18.25 -3.00 9.27
N LEU A 111 17.31 -2.34 8.62
CA LEU A 111 16.53 -1.23 9.17
C LEU A 111 15.06 -1.59 9.14
N LEU A 112 14.32 -1.05 10.10
CA LEU A 112 12.87 -1.03 10.07
C LEU A 112 12.42 0.40 9.82
N CYS A 113 11.63 0.60 8.77
CA CYS A 113 10.97 1.87 8.46
C CYS A 113 9.47 1.72 8.65
N ILE A 114 8.86 2.57 9.45
CA ILE A 114 7.40 2.63 9.64
C ILE A 114 6.91 3.92 8.98
N THR A 115 6.10 3.79 7.93
CA THR A 115 5.56 4.93 7.18
C THR A 115 4.31 4.54 6.42
N SER A 116 3.41 5.49 6.20
CA SER A 116 2.25 5.32 5.30
C SER A 116 2.61 5.52 3.82
N SER A 117 3.84 5.92 3.54
CA SER A 117 4.37 6.09 2.18
C SER A 117 4.85 4.75 1.62
N GLN A 118 4.87 4.60 0.32
CA GLN A 118 5.54 3.48 -0.34
C GLN A 118 7.05 3.63 -0.18
N VAL A 119 7.73 2.56 0.21
CA VAL A 119 9.19 2.52 0.32
C VAL A 119 9.76 1.72 -0.84
N ILE A 120 10.68 2.32 -1.59
CA ILE A 120 11.35 1.71 -2.74
C ILE A 120 12.84 1.68 -2.42
N PRO A 121 13.36 0.54 -1.92
CA PRO A 121 14.76 0.41 -1.59
C PRO A 121 15.61 0.21 -2.84
N SER A 122 16.80 0.80 -2.86
CA SER A 122 17.88 0.48 -3.79
C SER A 122 19.17 0.21 -3.02
N SER A 123 20.23 -0.21 -3.69
CA SER A 123 21.54 -0.44 -3.07
C SER A 123 22.14 0.83 -2.45
N GLU A 124 21.88 1.99 -3.05
CA GLU A 124 22.50 3.25 -2.66
C GLU A 124 21.59 4.15 -1.83
N GLU A 125 20.30 4.14 -2.10
CA GLU A 125 19.35 5.09 -1.54
C GLU A 125 17.99 4.45 -1.24
N ILE A 126 17.20 5.10 -0.42
CA ILE A 126 15.81 4.75 -0.16
C ILE A 126 14.95 5.83 -0.77
N THR A 127 14.09 5.48 -1.71
CA THR A 127 13.07 6.40 -2.22
C THR A 127 11.78 6.18 -1.45
N VAL A 128 11.18 7.26 -0.98
CA VAL A 128 9.86 7.26 -0.34
C VAL A 128 8.88 7.98 -1.24
N ARG A 129 7.79 7.29 -1.58
CA ARG A 129 6.79 7.75 -2.54
C ARG A 129 5.45 7.99 -1.89
N ASN A 130 4.88 9.15 -2.14
CA ASN A 130 3.48 9.45 -1.89
C ASN A 130 2.76 9.79 -3.19
N VAL A 131 1.50 9.40 -3.25
CA VAL A 131 0.55 9.85 -4.28
C VAL A 131 -0.39 10.85 -3.63
N ASP A 132 -0.53 12.03 -4.23
CA ASP A 132 -1.46 13.09 -3.82
C ASP A 132 -1.19 13.73 -2.43
N ARG A 133 -0.17 13.31 -1.73
CA ARG A 133 0.22 13.87 -0.43
C ARG A 133 1.66 14.32 -0.48
N ASN A 134 1.88 15.60 -0.19
CA ASN A 134 3.20 16.22 -0.17
C ASN A 134 3.88 16.17 1.21
N GLN A 135 3.20 15.65 2.23
CA GLN A 135 3.71 15.49 3.58
C GLN A 135 4.18 14.06 3.82
N PHE A 136 5.31 13.93 4.48
CA PHE A 136 5.95 12.66 4.78
C PHE A 136 6.26 12.54 6.27
N GLU A 137 5.98 11.37 6.81
CA GLU A 137 6.42 10.97 8.14
C GLU A 137 7.00 9.56 8.09
N MET A 138 8.17 9.40 8.69
CA MET A 138 8.86 8.13 8.80
C MET A 138 9.40 7.93 10.20
N GLN A 139 9.32 6.70 10.71
CA GLN A 139 10.00 6.27 11.94
C GLN A 139 11.01 5.20 11.56
N ILE A 140 12.27 5.43 11.84
CA ILE A 140 13.37 4.52 11.47
C ILE A 140 13.97 3.92 12.73
N TYR A 141 14.09 2.60 12.77
CA TYR A 141 14.76 1.84 13.81
C TYR A 141 15.96 1.07 13.22
N PRO A 142 17.10 1.01 13.91
CA PRO A 142 17.43 1.78 15.09
C PRO A 142 17.52 3.28 14.81
N ALA A 143 17.33 4.10 15.88
CA ALA A 143 17.39 5.55 15.73
C ALA A 143 18.78 6.00 15.28
N ASP A 144 18.84 6.79 14.21
CA ASP A 144 20.05 7.38 13.68
C ASP A 144 19.77 8.79 13.16
N SER A 145 20.48 9.78 13.70
CA SER A 145 20.32 11.19 13.33
C SER A 145 20.98 11.54 11.99
N ARG A 146 21.83 10.68 11.42
CA ARG A 146 22.59 10.92 10.17
C ARG A 146 21.73 10.90 8.92
N TRP A 147 20.51 10.35 8.98
CA TRP A 147 19.61 10.35 7.83
C TRP A 147 19.39 11.74 7.27
N LYS A 148 19.51 11.89 5.96
CA LYS A 148 19.32 13.14 5.23
C LYS A 148 18.32 12.94 4.08
N VAL A 149 17.60 14.00 3.75
CA VAL A 149 16.82 14.11 2.52
C VAL A 149 17.70 14.81 1.48
N ARG A 150 17.82 14.24 0.29
CA ARG A 150 18.76 14.73 -0.73
C ARG A 150 18.36 16.08 -1.33
N GLU A 151 17.09 16.34 -1.47
CA GLU A 151 16.56 17.48 -2.24
C GLU A 151 16.62 18.83 -1.50
N GLY A 152 17.43 18.99 -0.47
CA GLY A 152 17.56 20.25 0.27
C GLY A 152 16.30 20.67 1.04
N ILE A 153 15.39 19.73 1.25
CA ILE A 153 14.11 19.95 1.93
C ILE A 153 14.36 20.11 3.44
N SER A 154 13.68 21.08 4.05
CA SER A 154 13.72 21.26 5.50
C SER A 154 13.11 20.06 6.22
N VAL A 155 13.87 19.46 7.12
CA VAL A 155 13.50 18.21 7.80
C VAL A 155 13.44 18.43 9.29
N LYS A 156 12.30 18.07 9.90
CA LYS A 156 12.14 18.00 11.36
C LYS A 156 12.48 16.60 11.83
N LYS A 157 13.47 16.49 12.73
CA LYS A 157 13.91 15.23 13.29
C LYS A 157 13.71 15.23 14.81
N ARG A 158 13.22 14.11 15.34
CA ARG A 158 13.14 13.89 16.78
C ARG A 158 13.42 12.42 17.10
N LYS A 159 14.03 12.16 18.25
CA LYS A 159 14.09 10.80 18.78
C LYS A 159 12.82 10.51 19.57
N GLN A 160 12.21 9.37 19.33
CA GLN A 160 11.04 8.89 20.06
C GLN A 160 11.28 7.43 20.43
N GLY A 161 11.56 7.16 21.69
CA GLY A 161 11.99 5.83 22.13
C GLY A 161 13.23 5.38 21.37
N GLU A 162 13.13 4.23 20.71
CA GLU A 162 14.20 3.64 19.91
C GLU A 162 14.16 4.06 18.44
N PHE A 163 13.21 4.92 18.05
CA PHE A 163 13.02 5.38 16.69
C PHE A 163 13.55 6.79 16.46
N GLN A 164 14.09 7.03 15.28
CA GLN A 164 14.27 8.36 14.72
C GLN A 164 13.04 8.71 13.90
N VAL A 165 12.26 9.69 14.37
CA VAL A 165 11.11 10.23 13.62
C VAL A 165 11.60 11.37 12.73
N ILE A 166 11.25 11.27 11.43
CA ILE A 166 11.62 12.24 10.40
C ILE A 166 10.32 12.74 9.76
N ARG A 167 10.10 14.06 9.78
CA ARG A 167 8.95 14.71 9.13
C ARG A 167 9.43 15.80 8.19
N PHE A 168 8.84 15.87 7.02
CA PHE A 168 9.10 16.93 6.06
C PHE A 168 7.93 17.09 5.10
N GLU A 169 7.95 18.19 4.37
CA GLU A 169 6.96 18.53 3.36
C GLU A 169 7.67 18.98 2.10
N VAL A 170 7.23 18.50 0.94
CA VAL A 170 7.66 19.00 -0.36
C VAL A 170 6.67 20.04 -0.89
N PRO A 171 7.09 20.98 -1.74
CA PRO A 171 6.16 21.94 -2.32
C PRO A 171 5.00 21.25 -3.02
N ALA A 172 3.77 21.64 -2.68
CA ALA A 172 2.58 21.15 -3.35
C ALA A 172 2.51 21.66 -4.78
N VAL A 173 2.14 20.78 -5.71
CA VAL A 173 1.95 21.16 -7.11
C VAL A 173 0.46 21.07 -7.44
N PRO A 174 -0.24 22.20 -7.59
CA PRO A 174 -1.65 22.21 -7.96
C PRO A 174 -1.79 21.79 -9.43
N LEU A 175 -2.56 20.74 -9.66
CA LEU A 175 -2.89 20.24 -10.99
C LEU A 175 -4.41 20.26 -11.15
N GLN A 176 -4.89 20.95 -12.19
CA GLN A 176 -6.30 21.02 -12.49
C GLN A 176 -6.62 20.18 -13.74
N VAL A 177 -7.66 19.40 -13.66
CA VAL A 177 -8.22 18.62 -14.75
C VAL A 177 -9.62 19.13 -15.04
N SER A 178 -10.02 19.22 -16.30
CA SER A 178 -11.40 19.49 -16.67
C SER A 178 -12.10 18.20 -17.09
N CYS A 179 -13.37 18.10 -16.70
CA CYS A 179 -14.23 16.98 -17.07
C CYS A 179 -15.62 17.54 -17.35
N ARG A 180 -16.15 17.29 -18.55
CA ARG A 180 -17.51 17.69 -18.94
C ARG A 180 -18.25 16.49 -19.52
N LYS A 181 -19.54 16.38 -19.22
CA LYS A 181 -20.38 15.36 -19.84
C LYS A 181 -20.50 15.66 -21.34
N GLU A 182 -20.28 14.63 -22.17
CA GLU A 182 -20.36 14.71 -23.62
C GLU A 182 -21.69 14.13 -24.07
N GLN A 183 -22.42 14.90 -24.87
CA GLN A 183 -23.75 14.50 -25.36
C GLN A 183 -23.70 13.79 -26.71
N ASN A 184 -22.66 14.06 -27.49
CA ASN A 184 -22.52 13.51 -28.83
C ASN A 184 -21.10 13.01 -29.08
N PRO A 185 -20.79 11.78 -28.68
CA PRO A 185 -19.44 11.22 -28.74
C PRO A 185 -19.04 10.78 -30.16
N ASP A 186 -19.86 11.00 -31.20
CA ASP A 186 -19.69 10.41 -32.53
C ASP A 186 -18.33 10.63 -33.19
N SER A 187 -17.58 11.67 -32.77
CA SER A 187 -16.23 11.90 -33.26
C SER A 187 -15.14 11.09 -32.53
N TYR A 188 -15.49 10.40 -31.45
CA TYR A 188 -14.51 9.72 -30.54
C TYR A 188 -14.87 8.25 -30.27
N VAL A 189 -16.07 7.80 -30.67
CA VAL A 189 -16.44 6.40 -30.41
C VAL A 189 -15.52 5.52 -31.25
N PRO A 190 -14.73 4.66 -30.63
CA PRO A 190 -14.02 3.63 -31.36
C PRO A 190 -15.12 2.87 -32.12
N GLN A 191 -14.95 2.69 -33.42
CA GLN A 191 -15.70 1.63 -34.09
C GLN A 191 -15.50 0.40 -33.22
N GLN A 192 -16.60 -0.09 -32.64
CA GLN A 192 -16.52 -1.35 -31.89
C GLN A 192 -15.74 -2.30 -32.81
N PRO A 193 -14.70 -2.99 -32.30
CA PRO A 193 -14.05 -3.98 -33.08
C PRO A 193 -15.18 -4.89 -33.58
N VAL A 194 -15.45 -4.84 -34.89
CA VAL A 194 -16.32 -5.82 -35.52
C VAL A 194 -15.55 -7.10 -35.33
N TYR A 195 -15.85 -7.81 -34.26
CA TYR A 195 -15.37 -9.18 -34.14
C TYR A 195 -15.88 -9.84 -35.40
N PRO A 196 -15.02 -10.29 -36.34
CA PRO A 196 -15.47 -11.04 -37.47
C PRO A 196 -16.39 -12.10 -36.89
N GLU A 197 -17.61 -12.24 -37.43
CA GLU A 197 -18.53 -13.28 -36.98
C GLU A 197 -17.74 -14.57 -37.02
N ASP A 198 -17.17 -14.94 -35.88
CA ASP A 198 -16.38 -16.16 -35.79
C ASP A 198 -17.39 -17.29 -35.77
N ASN A 199 -17.76 -17.74 -36.94
CA ASN A 199 -18.65 -18.87 -37.12
C ASN A 199 -18.20 -20.12 -36.34
N ARG A 200 -16.97 -20.13 -35.86
CA ARG A 200 -16.43 -21.18 -34.94
C ARG A 200 -17.06 -21.18 -33.57
N LEU A 201 -17.69 -20.08 -33.12
CA LEU A 201 -18.44 -20.05 -31.85
C LEU A 201 -19.88 -20.61 -31.98
N LYS A 202 -20.34 -20.91 -33.19
CA LYS A 202 -21.65 -21.53 -33.41
C LYS A 202 -21.64 -23.06 -33.27
N GLU A 203 -20.49 -23.68 -33.30
CA GLU A 203 -20.30 -25.10 -33.03
C GLU A 203 -19.74 -25.29 -31.62
N THR A 204 -20.57 -25.15 -30.59
CA THR A 204 -20.25 -25.71 -29.28
C THR A 204 -20.25 -27.22 -29.42
N PRO A 205 -19.13 -27.90 -29.16
CA PRO A 205 -19.13 -29.35 -29.13
C PRO A 205 -20.17 -29.82 -28.09
N GLU A 206 -21.09 -30.70 -28.49
CA GLU A 206 -22.10 -31.32 -27.61
C GLU A 206 -21.51 -32.07 -26.41
N SER A 207 -20.19 -32.07 -26.27
CA SER A 207 -19.42 -32.81 -25.28
C SER A 207 -18.94 -32.01 -24.07
N CYS A 208 -19.30 -30.74 -23.88
CA CYS A 208 -19.02 -30.01 -22.67
C CYS A 208 -20.23 -29.99 -21.72
N PRO A 209 -20.36 -30.93 -20.76
CA PRO A 209 -21.40 -30.91 -19.75
C PRO A 209 -21.02 -29.95 -18.60
N GLY A 210 -20.78 -28.70 -18.92
CA GLY A 210 -20.64 -27.62 -17.95
C GLY A 210 -21.85 -26.71 -18.00
N PRO A 211 -22.20 -25.99 -16.90
CA PRO A 211 -23.24 -24.97 -16.98
C PRO A 211 -22.88 -23.99 -18.09
N GLN A 212 -23.66 -24.01 -19.16
CA GLN A 212 -23.52 -23.03 -20.25
C GLN A 212 -23.97 -21.69 -19.68
N TYR A 213 -23.02 -20.90 -19.22
CA TYR A 213 -23.27 -19.49 -18.94
C TYR A 213 -23.44 -18.77 -20.26
N PHE A 214 -24.64 -18.90 -20.87
CA PHE A 214 -25.04 -17.96 -21.90
C PHE A 214 -25.18 -16.61 -21.21
N VAL A 215 -24.17 -15.78 -21.39
CA VAL A 215 -24.32 -14.36 -21.12
C VAL A 215 -25.34 -13.87 -22.17
N ASN A 216 -26.62 -13.82 -21.79
CA ASN A 216 -27.61 -13.07 -22.56
C ASN A 216 -27.14 -11.63 -22.48
N PHE A 217 -26.48 -11.15 -23.54
CA PHE A 217 -26.18 -9.73 -23.71
C PHE A 217 -27.52 -9.01 -23.84
N LYS A 218 -28.10 -8.63 -22.72
CA LYS A 218 -29.13 -7.60 -22.71
C LYS A 218 -28.51 -6.32 -23.26
N PRO A 219 -29.27 -5.48 -23.96
CA PRO A 219 -28.73 -4.23 -24.46
C PRO A 219 -28.03 -3.49 -23.34
N VAL A 220 -26.73 -3.20 -23.54
CA VAL A 220 -25.93 -2.45 -22.58
C VAL A 220 -26.63 -1.12 -22.34
N PRO A 221 -26.89 -0.70 -21.10
CA PRO A 221 -27.43 0.61 -20.80
C PRO A 221 -26.64 1.67 -21.56
N SER A 222 -27.31 2.72 -22.04
CA SER A 222 -26.64 3.79 -22.78
C SER A 222 -25.44 4.28 -22.04
N SER A 223 -24.25 4.13 -22.60
CA SER A 223 -22.99 4.58 -22.01
C SER A 223 -23.02 6.08 -21.72
N LEU A 224 -22.38 6.47 -20.63
CA LEU A 224 -22.18 7.87 -20.30
C LEU A 224 -20.77 8.28 -20.77
N TYR A 225 -20.69 9.38 -21.48
CA TYR A 225 -19.44 9.88 -22.04
C TYR A 225 -19.04 11.20 -21.40
N TYR A 226 -17.72 11.37 -21.23
CA TYR A 226 -17.14 12.59 -20.66
C TYR A 226 -15.87 12.95 -21.43
N ALA A 227 -15.78 14.20 -21.85
CA ALA A 227 -14.54 14.77 -22.34
C ALA A 227 -13.65 15.14 -21.16
N VAL A 228 -12.45 14.61 -21.13
CA VAL A 228 -11.46 14.80 -20.05
C VAL A 228 -10.23 15.47 -20.63
N SER A 229 -9.89 16.67 -20.14
CA SER A 229 -8.67 17.37 -20.53
C SER A 229 -7.67 17.35 -19.37
N VAL A 230 -6.52 16.73 -19.61
CA VAL A 230 -5.44 16.56 -18.64
C VAL A 230 -4.37 17.61 -18.92
N PRO A 231 -3.95 18.44 -17.93
CA PRO A 231 -2.95 19.47 -18.15
C PRO A 231 -1.58 18.87 -18.42
N GLN A 232 -0.74 19.66 -19.06
CA GLN A 232 0.67 19.33 -19.14
C GLN A 232 1.29 19.36 -17.73
N LEU A 233 1.97 18.28 -17.35
CA LEU A 233 2.63 18.23 -16.05
C LEU A 233 3.83 19.18 -16.02
N PRO A 234 3.98 19.97 -14.95
CA PRO A 234 5.19 20.76 -14.73
C PRO A 234 6.44 19.88 -14.72
N VAL A 235 7.59 20.42 -15.09
CA VAL A 235 8.87 19.69 -15.11
C VAL A 235 9.22 19.10 -13.73
N SER A 236 8.80 19.76 -12.65
CA SER A 236 8.98 19.31 -11.27
C SER A 236 8.16 18.04 -10.91
N VAL A 237 7.10 17.73 -11.67
CA VAL A 237 6.26 16.55 -11.47
C VAL A 237 6.67 15.46 -12.46
N LYS A 238 7.41 14.48 -11.99
CA LYS A 238 7.89 13.37 -12.83
C LYS A 238 6.77 12.45 -13.28
N ASN A 239 5.78 12.24 -12.41
CA ASN A 239 4.61 11.41 -12.67
C ASN A 239 3.39 11.89 -11.89
N ALA A 240 2.21 11.53 -12.37
CA ALA A 240 0.94 11.75 -11.70
C ALA A 240 -0.06 10.65 -12.08
N TYR A 241 -1.12 10.50 -11.28
CA TYR A 241 -2.25 9.64 -11.62
C TYR A 241 -3.48 10.49 -11.88
N LEU A 242 -4.16 10.23 -13.00
CA LEU A 242 -5.54 10.67 -13.20
C LEU A 242 -6.43 9.75 -12.36
N MET A 243 -7.09 10.32 -11.37
CA MET A 243 -8.01 9.61 -10.46
C MET A 243 -9.43 10.00 -10.78
N ILE A 244 -10.26 9.01 -11.10
CA ILE A 244 -11.66 9.19 -11.49
C ILE A 244 -12.52 8.41 -10.49
N ASP A 245 -13.23 9.15 -9.65
CA ASP A 245 -14.25 8.57 -8.79
C ASP A 245 -15.57 8.51 -9.55
N TYR A 246 -16.04 7.33 -9.86
CA TYR A 246 -17.24 7.10 -10.66
C TYR A 246 -18.12 6.04 -10.00
N THR A 247 -19.32 5.91 -10.50
CA THR A 247 -20.25 4.82 -10.20
C THR A 247 -20.74 4.26 -11.52
N GLY A 248 -20.54 2.98 -11.72
CA GLY A 248 -20.89 2.27 -12.97
C GLY A 248 -20.39 0.84 -12.88
N ASP A 249 -20.61 0.06 -13.93
CA ASP A 249 -20.07 -1.28 -14.07
C ASP A 249 -18.59 -1.22 -14.48
N THR A 250 -18.34 -0.52 -15.59
CA THR A 250 -16.98 -0.33 -16.12
C THR A 250 -16.71 1.11 -16.49
N GLY A 251 -15.45 1.49 -16.47
CA GLY A 251 -14.95 2.73 -17.01
C GLY A 251 -13.84 2.48 -18.02
N ALA A 252 -13.84 3.18 -19.13
CA ALA A 252 -12.81 3.07 -20.17
C ALA A 252 -12.37 4.46 -20.65
N LEU A 253 -11.05 4.66 -20.76
CA LEU A 253 -10.45 5.89 -21.21
C LEU A 253 -9.87 5.71 -22.62
N TYR A 254 -10.28 6.57 -23.54
CA TYR A 254 -9.84 6.54 -24.92
C TYR A 254 -9.08 7.80 -25.30
N ASN A 255 -8.14 7.67 -26.23
CA ASN A 255 -7.48 8.77 -26.90
C ASN A 255 -7.58 8.57 -28.41
N LYS A 256 -8.23 9.51 -29.13
CA LYS A 256 -8.43 9.43 -30.58
C LYS A 256 -8.94 8.06 -31.04
N GLY A 257 -9.91 7.50 -30.32
CA GLY A 257 -10.49 6.20 -30.59
C GLY A 257 -9.70 4.98 -30.12
N ALA A 258 -8.47 5.13 -29.65
CA ALA A 258 -7.69 4.04 -29.09
C ALA A 258 -7.98 3.89 -27.58
N LEU A 259 -8.26 2.67 -27.12
CA LEU A 259 -8.39 2.34 -25.70
C LEU A 259 -7.02 2.50 -25.03
N ILE A 260 -6.95 3.35 -23.99
CA ILE A 260 -5.74 3.60 -23.21
C ILE A 260 -5.72 2.75 -21.96
N ALA A 261 -6.85 2.68 -21.28
CA ALA A 261 -7.03 1.89 -20.08
C ALA A 261 -8.52 1.70 -19.81
N ASP A 262 -8.84 0.63 -19.10
CA ASP A 262 -10.17 0.32 -18.62
C ASP A 262 -10.08 -0.19 -17.18
N ASP A 263 -11.20 -0.18 -16.48
CA ASP A 263 -11.32 -0.65 -15.11
C ASP A 263 -12.74 -1.15 -14.84
N TYR A 264 -12.83 -2.24 -14.07
CA TYR A 264 -14.09 -2.70 -13.51
C TYR A 264 -14.31 -2.04 -12.16
N TYR A 265 -15.53 -1.58 -11.90
CA TYR A 265 -15.81 -0.90 -10.64
C TYR A 265 -15.70 -1.84 -9.45
N TRP A 266 -14.78 -1.53 -8.55
CA TRP A 266 -14.49 -2.27 -7.32
C TRP A 266 -14.84 -1.50 -6.03
N GLY A 267 -15.54 -0.35 -6.16
CA GLY A 267 -15.94 0.50 -5.03
C GLY A 267 -14.99 1.67 -4.74
N GLY A 268 -13.82 1.71 -5.38
CA GLY A 268 -12.82 2.77 -5.31
C GLY A 268 -12.69 3.57 -6.62
N PRO A 269 -11.82 4.59 -6.67
CA PRO A 269 -11.54 5.35 -7.88
C PRO A 269 -10.69 4.53 -8.85
N MET A 270 -10.95 4.70 -10.14
CA MET A 270 -10.07 4.25 -11.19
C MET A 270 -8.82 5.15 -11.24
N MET A 271 -7.65 4.57 -11.49
CA MET A 271 -6.38 5.29 -11.47
C MET A 271 -5.56 5.02 -12.75
N PHE A 272 -5.24 6.08 -13.48
CA PHE A 272 -4.44 6.00 -14.69
C PHE A 272 -3.11 6.73 -14.53
N ASP A 273 -2.01 6.06 -14.89
CA ASP A 273 -0.68 6.65 -14.92
C ASP A 273 -0.55 7.63 -16.09
N THR A 274 -0.41 8.93 -15.77
CA THR A 274 -0.27 9.98 -16.80
C THR A 274 1.03 9.87 -17.61
N GLY A 275 2.03 9.16 -17.11
CA GLY A 275 3.26 8.86 -17.86
C GLY A 275 2.99 7.98 -19.09
N ARG A 276 2.03 7.06 -18.99
CA ARG A 276 1.56 6.26 -20.14
C ARG A 276 0.74 7.09 -21.12
N MET A 277 -0.06 8.03 -20.62
CA MET A 277 -0.89 8.92 -21.41
C MET A 277 -0.05 9.88 -22.27
N LYS A 278 1.06 10.41 -21.74
CA LYS A 278 1.95 11.36 -22.44
C LYS A 278 2.53 10.83 -23.76
N ARG A 279 2.74 9.53 -23.87
CA ARG A 279 3.32 8.90 -25.07
C ARG A 279 2.45 9.05 -26.32
N GLN A 280 1.20 9.47 -26.16
CA GLN A 280 0.23 9.57 -27.25
C GLN A 280 -0.01 10.99 -27.75
N GLY A 281 0.68 12.01 -27.19
CA GLY A 281 0.73 13.36 -27.72
C GLY A 281 -0.54 14.20 -27.59
N SER A 282 -1.64 13.66 -27.07
CA SER A 282 -2.90 14.38 -26.83
C SER A 282 -3.12 14.58 -25.33
N GLN A 283 -3.75 15.68 -24.97
CA GLN A 283 -4.19 15.99 -23.61
C GLN A 283 -5.70 15.83 -23.44
N GLU A 284 -6.40 15.49 -24.52
CA GLU A 284 -7.85 15.26 -24.53
C GLU A 284 -8.17 13.78 -24.66
N TYR A 285 -9.04 13.32 -23.79
CA TYR A 285 -9.46 11.93 -23.68
C TYR A 285 -10.99 11.86 -23.64
N LEU A 286 -11.54 10.75 -24.11
CA LEU A 286 -12.92 10.38 -23.91
C LEU A 286 -12.99 9.32 -22.81
N LEU A 287 -13.73 9.61 -21.75
CA LEU A 287 -14.06 8.65 -20.72
C LEU A 287 -15.47 8.11 -20.99
N GLN A 288 -15.57 6.80 -21.10
CA GLN A 288 -16.82 6.07 -21.16
C GLN A 288 -17.09 5.42 -19.82
N ILE A 289 -18.29 5.59 -19.28
CA ILE A 289 -18.79 4.83 -18.13
C ILE A 289 -19.97 3.99 -18.59
N ILE A 290 -19.89 2.69 -18.41
CA ILE A 290 -21.02 1.79 -18.62
C ILE A 290 -21.79 1.73 -17.30
N PRO A 291 -23.07 2.15 -17.26
CA PRO A 291 -23.87 2.08 -16.05
C PRO A 291 -24.05 0.63 -15.56
N PHE A 292 -24.13 0.46 -14.26
CA PHE A 292 -24.46 -0.82 -13.65
C PHE A 292 -25.90 -1.21 -13.94
N ALA A 293 -26.11 -2.44 -14.42
CA ALA A 293 -27.41 -3.04 -14.64
C ALA A 293 -27.66 -4.09 -13.54
N PRO A 294 -28.59 -3.86 -12.59
CA PRO A 294 -28.82 -4.74 -11.44
C PRO A 294 -29.23 -6.19 -11.82
N GLU A 295 -29.83 -6.35 -12.99
CA GLU A 295 -30.27 -7.63 -13.54
C GLU A 295 -29.12 -8.49 -14.10
N VAL A 296 -27.93 -7.94 -14.24
CA VAL A 296 -26.74 -8.69 -14.70
C VAL A 296 -26.19 -9.49 -13.52
N ASN A 297 -26.08 -10.80 -13.70
CA ASN A 297 -25.59 -11.69 -12.65
C ASN A 297 -24.07 -11.72 -12.61
N ILE A 298 -23.45 -10.64 -12.12
CA ILE A 298 -22.03 -10.57 -11.81
C ILE A 298 -21.82 -10.69 -10.31
N TYR A 299 -20.76 -11.43 -9.91
CA TYR A 299 -20.34 -11.46 -8.52
C TYR A 299 -19.68 -10.14 -8.16
N LEU A 300 -20.25 -9.45 -7.19
CA LEU A 300 -19.70 -8.25 -6.57
C LEU A 300 -19.72 -8.42 -5.06
N ASP A 301 -18.73 -7.84 -4.38
CA ASP A 301 -18.80 -7.70 -2.93
C ASP A 301 -20.13 -7.04 -2.54
N PRO A 302 -20.87 -7.57 -1.55
CA PRO A 302 -22.17 -7.03 -1.17
C PRO A 302 -22.17 -5.53 -0.85
N SER A 303 -21.08 -5.02 -0.28
CA SER A 303 -20.93 -3.58 0.03
C SER A 303 -20.78 -2.73 -1.23
N VAL A 304 -20.06 -3.22 -2.23
CA VAL A 304 -19.88 -2.59 -3.54
C VAL A 304 -21.20 -2.60 -4.30
N ARG A 305 -21.89 -3.75 -4.35
CA ARG A 305 -23.20 -3.89 -5.00
C ARG A 305 -24.21 -2.91 -4.43
N LYS A 306 -24.33 -2.86 -3.10
CA LYS A 306 -25.23 -1.90 -2.43
C LYS A 306 -24.92 -0.46 -2.78
N LYS A 307 -23.63 -0.12 -2.88
CA LYS A 307 -23.19 1.23 -3.28
C LYS A 307 -23.60 1.56 -4.72
N LEU A 308 -23.46 0.60 -5.64
CA LEU A 308 -23.88 0.74 -7.04
C LEU A 308 -25.38 0.95 -7.19
N GLU A 309 -26.18 0.19 -6.44
CA GLU A 309 -27.65 0.27 -6.49
C GLU A 309 -28.22 1.58 -5.92
N LEU A 310 -27.53 2.15 -4.92
CA LEU A 310 -27.98 3.35 -4.22
C LEU A 310 -27.41 4.65 -4.77
N SER A 311 -26.41 4.61 -5.65
CA SER A 311 -25.71 5.81 -6.14
C SER A 311 -26.13 6.15 -7.56
N SER A 312 -26.15 7.45 -7.88
CA SER A 312 -26.27 7.91 -9.27
C SER A 312 -25.08 7.43 -10.09
N GLN A 313 -25.37 6.94 -11.30
CA GLN A 313 -24.35 6.44 -12.20
C GLN A 313 -23.60 7.58 -12.89
N GLY A 314 -22.30 7.40 -13.10
CA GLY A 314 -21.43 8.35 -13.79
C GLY A 314 -20.26 8.86 -12.94
N VAL A 315 -19.58 9.88 -13.44
CA VAL A 315 -18.43 10.50 -12.78
C VAL A 315 -18.91 11.36 -11.60
N ARG A 316 -18.34 11.12 -10.42
CA ARG A 316 -18.57 11.91 -9.19
C ARG A 316 -17.52 12.99 -9.01
N SER A 317 -16.28 12.64 -9.22
CA SER A 317 -15.17 13.59 -9.19
C SER A 317 -14.01 13.09 -10.05
N ILE A 318 -13.20 14.04 -10.50
CA ILE A 318 -11.99 13.77 -11.24
C ILE A 318 -10.87 14.68 -10.74
N ARG A 319 -9.67 14.15 -10.58
CA ARG A 319 -8.50 14.91 -10.14
C ARG A 319 -7.21 14.29 -10.62
N ILE A 320 -6.16 15.08 -10.66
CA ILE A 320 -4.81 14.60 -10.90
C ILE A 320 -4.06 14.58 -9.58
N ALA A 321 -3.54 13.41 -9.25
CA ALA A 321 -2.76 13.15 -8.05
C ALA A 321 -1.27 13.11 -8.39
N PRO A 322 -0.48 14.15 -8.07
CA PRO A 322 0.95 14.15 -8.31
C PRO A 322 1.65 13.07 -7.50
N VAL A 323 2.68 12.47 -8.08
CA VAL A 323 3.56 11.53 -7.41
C VAL A 323 4.79 12.27 -6.90
N TYR A 324 4.98 12.24 -5.60
CA TYR A 324 6.13 12.81 -4.93
C TYR A 324 7.11 11.70 -4.56
N ASP A 325 8.29 11.71 -5.15
CA ASP A 325 9.40 10.80 -4.84
C ASP A 325 10.47 11.56 -4.10
N VAL A 326 10.78 11.16 -2.89
CA VAL A 326 11.82 11.78 -2.07
C VAL A 326 12.90 10.76 -1.73
N LYS A 327 14.14 11.13 -1.96
CA LYS A 327 15.30 10.29 -1.75
C LYS A 327 15.91 10.52 -0.38
N PHE A 328 16.14 9.41 0.31
CA PHE A 328 16.80 9.36 1.61
C PHE A 328 18.16 8.73 1.48
N ASP A 329 19.11 9.36 2.12
CA ASP A 329 20.45 8.83 2.25
C ASP A 329 20.92 8.87 3.71
N ARG A 330 21.76 7.90 4.04
CA ARG A 330 22.50 7.86 5.27
C ARG A 330 23.98 7.91 4.89
N PRO A 331 24.67 9.04 5.07
CA PRO A 331 26.09 9.11 4.79
C PRO A 331 26.83 7.98 5.49
N ALA A 332 27.80 7.39 4.79
CA ALA A 332 28.71 6.44 5.39
C ALA A 332 29.38 7.08 6.59
N GLY A 333 29.37 6.40 7.71
CA GLY A 333 30.05 6.86 8.92
C GLY A 333 31.52 6.57 8.88
#